data_499d8e7da3cf9279d35e109dd9b949bd
#
_entry.id   499d8e7da3cf9279d35e109dd9b949bd
#
_cell.length_a   1.000
_cell.length_b   1.000
_cell.length_c   1.000
_cell.angle_alpha   90.00
_cell.angle_beta   90.00
_cell.angle_gamma   90.00
#
_symmetry.space_group_name_H-M   'P 1'
#
loop_
_entity.id
_entity.type
_entity.pdbx_description
1 polymer ?
#
loop_
_entity_poly.entity_id
_entity_poly.type
_entity_poly.pdbx_seq_one_letter_code
_entity_poly.pdbx_strand_id
1 'polypeptide(L)'
;MIRAVYGNIFPLFRLPGERSLPKMSHINVISHRGANIYAPQNTLPAFKKSLEIGVDGFETDIHITKDDKLVLCHNYTIDSTSDGKGSISQMTLDQLKNYDFGSYFSPKFAGTRIPTMEEFLALVETADISVLNIELKSPKKNETAIVSETIRLVKEHGLFEKLIISSFDPKLLVEAKQIDQNCKTGFLYSLNRKTAWSMIRHYVEVAKRLQVDALHPQNIFVNEKYVYEAHEAGLLVNTWTVNLVSDIEKMIRCGVDGIITNYPDVTKGILEKHTY
;
A
#
# COMPACT_ATOMS: atom_id res chain seq x y z
N MET A 1 -51.29 28.88 47.60
CA MET A 1 -52.10 29.06 46.35
C MET A 1 -51.36 30.08 45.50
N ILE A 2 -50.73 29.68 44.48
CA ILE A 2 -50.53 30.24 43.13
C ILE A 2 -49.47 29.38 42.45
N ARG A 3 -49.95 28.39 41.76
CA ARG A 3 -49.26 27.65 40.72
C ARG A 3 -49.87 28.10 39.38
N ALA A 4 -49.04 28.11 38.39
CA ALA A 4 -49.33 28.30 36.96
C ALA A 4 -49.11 29.75 36.48
N VAL A 5 -48.11 29.88 35.64
CA VAL A 5 -48.10 30.31 34.25
C VAL A 5 -46.64 30.64 33.87
N TYR A 6 -45.94 29.69 33.36
CA TYR A 6 -44.91 29.90 32.32
C TYR A 6 -44.75 28.58 31.56
N GLY A 7 -45.48 28.53 30.49
CA GLY A 7 -45.41 27.42 29.54
C GLY A 7 -44.06 27.35 28.83
N ASN A 8 -43.69 26.13 28.51
CA ASN A 8 -42.57 25.72 27.69
C ASN A 8 -42.48 26.53 26.39
N ILE A 9 -41.44 27.37 26.29
CA ILE A 9 -40.93 27.85 25.01
C ILE A 9 -39.40 27.80 25.08
N PHE A 10 -38.85 26.60 25.04
CA PHE A 10 -37.53 26.38 24.53
C PHE A 10 -37.66 25.38 23.37
N PRO A 11 -37.39 25.78 22.09
CA PRO A 11 -37.24 24.81 21.05
C PRO A 11 -36.02 23.99 21.43
N LEU A 12 -36.21 22.68 21.54
CA LEU A 12 -35.15 21.69 21.55
C LEU A 12 -34.24 21.99 20.34
N PHE A 13 -33.14 22.68 20.56
CA PHE A 13 -32.04 22.68 19.63
C PHE A 13 -31.57 21.22 19.52
N ARG A 14 -32.10 20.51 18.53
CA ARG A 14 -31.44 19.29 18.04
C ARG A 14 -30.07 19.73 17.60
N LEU A 15 -29.05 19.28 18.34
CA LEU A 15 -27.69 19.29 17.85
C LEU A 15 -27.69 18.62 16.47
N PRO A 16 -27.01 19.18 15.46
CA PRO A 16 -27.03 18.61 14.11
C PRO A 16 -26.39 17.22 14.19
N GLY A 17 -27.25 16.20 13.91
CA GLY A 17 -26.92 14.86 13.53
C GLY A 17 -25.91 14.13 14.40
N GLU A 18 -26.37 13.25 15.30
CA GLU A 18 -25.71 11.97 15.49
C GLU A 18 -25.58 11.34 14.10
N ARG A 19 -24.44 11.57 13.45
CA ARG A 19 -24.08 10.81 12.26
C ARG A 19 -23.90 9.39 12.76
N SER A 20 -24.75 8.47 12.33
CA SER A 20 -24.44 7.05 12.43
C SER A 20 -23.03 6.90 11.93
N LEU A 21 -22.13 6.42 12.78
CA LEU A 21 -20.78 6.03 12.34
C LEU A 21 -20.97 5.13 11.12
N PRO A 22 -20.31 5.38 9.99
CA PRO A 22 -20.41 4.49 8.86
C PRO A 22 -20.07 3.10 9.37
N LYS A 23 -20.90 2.11 8.97
CA LYS A 23 -20.64 0.70 9.26
C LYS A 23 -19.15 0.48 8.95
N MET A 24 -18.35 0.08 9.95
CA MET A 24 -16.92 -0.13 9.76
C MET A 24 -16.75 -1.10 8.58
N SER A 25 -16.31 -0.58 7.44
CA SER A 25 -15.88 -1.40 6.32
C SER A 25 -14.67 -2.22 6.78
N HIS A 26 -14.51 -3.41 6.25
CA HIS A 26 -13.33 -4.22 6.53
C HIS A 26 -12.05 -3.43 6.19
N ILE A 27 -11.14 -3.29 7.17
CA ILE A 27 -9.84 -2.64 6.96
C ILE A 27 -8.83 -3.70 6.57
N ASN A 28 -8.26 -3.60 5.37
CA ASN A 28 -7.28 -4.55 4.90
C ASN A 28 -5.94 -4.40 5.62
N VAL A 29 -5.41 -5.48 6.19
CA VAL A 29 -4.04 -5.55 6.70
C VAL A 29 -3.10 -5.93 5.56
N ILE A 30 -2.29 -4.98 5.12
CA ILE A 30 -1.39 -5.13 3.98
C ILE A 30 0.05 -5.21 4.49
N SER A 31 0.71 -6.35 4.27
CA SER A 31 2.10 -6.53 4.69
C SER A 31 3.07 -5.76 3.78
N HIS A 32 3.80 -4.82 4.37
CA HIS A 32 4.77 -3.95 3.72
C HIS A 32 6.04 -4.72 3.34
N ARG A 33 6.27 -4.98 2.05
CA ARG A 33 7.38 -5.79 1.53
C ARG A 33 7.43 -7.21 2.10
N GLY A 34 6.25 -7.78 2.35
CA GLY A 34 6.09 -8.99 3.14
C GLY A 34 6.18 -8.74 4.66
N ALA A 35 6.20 -9.81 5.46
CA ALA A 35 6.38 -9.72 6.92
C ALA A 35 7.85 -9.41 7.27
N ASN A 36 8.29 -8.20 6.93
CA ASN A 36 9.70 -7.78 6.85
C ASN A 36 10.41 -7.65 8.20
N ILE A 37 9.70 -7.77 9.32
CA ILE A 37 10.33 -7.88 10.65
C ILE A 37 10.73 -9.32 10.99
N TYR A 38 10.20 -10.32 10.27
CA TYR A 38 10.45 -11.75 10.48
C TYR A 38 11.36 -12.37 9.44
N ALA A 39 11.44 -11.75 8.24
CA ALA A 39 12.24 -12.23 7.13
C ALA A 39 12.72 -11.05 6.26
N PRO A 40 13.77 -11.21 5.44
CA PRO A 40 14.29 -10.12 4.62
C PRO A 40 13.22 -9.56 3.68
N GLN A 41 13.09 -8.21 3.65
CA GLN A 41 12.08 -7.50 2.87
C GLN A 41 12.12 -7.85 1.38
N ASN A 42 10.95 -7.82 0.71
CA ASN A 42 10.80 -8.10 -0.73
C ASN A 42 11.40 -9.45 -1.15
N THR A 43 11.33 -10.46 -0.28
CA THR A 43 11.78 -11.83 -0.57
C THR A 43 10.66 -12.86 -0.40
N LEU A 44 10.78 -14.01 -1.08
CA LEU A 44 9.78 -15.09 -0.94
C LEU A 44 9.60 -15.55 0.51
N PRO A 45 10.65 -15.68 1.36
CA PRO A 45 10.48 -15.96 2.79
C PRO A 45 9.59 -14.95 3.52
N ALA A 46 9.71 -13.65 3.23
CA ALA A 46 8.87 -12.62 3.85
C ALA A 46 7.40 -12.73 3.45
N PHE A 47 7.13 -13.01 2.16
CA PHE A 47 5.76 -13.22 1.67
C PHE A 47 5.15 -14.52 2.18
N LYS A 48 5.92 -15.61 2.25
CA LYS A 48 5.46 -16.86 2.90
C LYS A 48 5.07 -16.63 4.35
N LYS A 49 5.87 -15.82 5.08
CA LYS A 49 5.54 -15.48 6.46
C LYS A 49 4.26 -14.63 6.56
N SER A 50 4.01 -13.74 5.61
CA SER A 50 2.75 -12.99 5.55
C SER A 50 1.55 -13.92 5.30
N LEU A 51 1.69 -14.92 4.43
CA LEU A 51 0.65 -15.95 4.20
C LEU A 51 0.35 -16.73 5.48
N GLU A 52 1.38 -17.13 6.24
CA GLU A 52 1.21 -17.80 7.54
C GLU A 52 0.45 -16.95 8.56
N ILE A 53 0.67 -15.61 8.55
CA ILE A 53 -0.06 -14.64 9.39
C ILE A 53 -1.51 -14.49 8.92
N GLY A 54 -1.79 -14.76 7.64
CA GLY A 54 -3.11 -14.61 7.03
C GLY A 54 -3.47 -13.14 6.81
N VAL A 55 -2.59 -12.38 6.16
CA VAL A 55 -2.83 -10.98 5.79
C VAL A 55 -3.91 -10.86 4.71
N ASP A 56 -4.58 -9.70 4.64
CA ASP A 56 -5.57 -9.40 3.60
C ASP A 56 -4.91 -8.97 2.28
N GLY A 57 -3.63 -8.60 2.32
CA GLY A 57 -2.92 -8.18 1.12
C GLY A 57 -1.42 -8.03 1.30
N PHE A 58 -0.76 -7.81 0.17
CA PHE A 58 0.66 -7.57 0.07
C PHE A 58 0.93 -6.20 -0.53
N GLU A 59 1.97 -5.57 -0.03
CA GLU A 59 2.65 -4.49 -0.71
C GLU A 59 4.06 -4.93 -1.08
N THR A 60 4.54 -4.58 -2.28
CA THR A 60 5.87 -4.90 -2.79
C THR A 60 6.34 -3.84 -3.78
N ASP A 61 7.67 -3.73 -3.93
CA ASP A 61 8.32 -2.76 -4.80
C ASP A 61 8.93 -3.45 -6.03
N ILE A 62 8.65 -2.94 -7.22
CA ILE A 62 9.14 -3.50 -8.49
C ILE A 62 10.12 -2.55 -9.17
N HIS A 63 11.24 -3.12 -9.61
CA HIS A 63 12.21 -2.52 -10.52
C HIS A 63 12.32 -3.31 -11.82
N ILE A 64 12.74 -2.61 -12.89
CA ILE A 64 13.11 -3.24 -14.16
C ILE A 64 14.64 -3.37 -14.24
N THR A 65 15.13 -4.55 -14.63
CA THR A 65 16.56 -4.85 -14.81
C THR A 65 17.09 -4.34 -16.15
N LYS A 66 18.41 -4.51 -16.38
CA LYS A 66 19.06 -4.16 -17.66
C LYS A 66 18.50 -4.94 -18.85
N ASP A 67 18.06 -6.16 -18.61
CA ASP A 67 17.51 -7.12 -19.60
C ASP A 67 15.96 -7.21 -19.51
N ASP A 68 15.32 -6.12 -19.05
CA ASP A 68 13.88 -5.92 -19.02
C ASP A 68 13.11 -6.97 -18.19
N LYS A 69 13.73 -7.51 -17.12
CA LYS A 69 13.04 -8.39 -16.16
C LYS A 69 12.57 -7.60 -14.96
N LEU A 70 11.40 -7.95 -14.42
CA LEU A 70 10.86 -7.34 -13.21
C LEU A 70 11.34 -8.07 -11.97
N VAL A 71 11.94 -7.34 -11.02
CA VAL A 71 12.47 -7.88 -9.76
C VAL A 71 11.96 -7.09 -8.57
N LEU A 72 11.85 -7.77 -7.41
CA LEU A 72 11.38 -7.18 -6.18
C LEU A 72 12.52 -6.57 -5.37
N CYS A 73 12.53 -5.26 -5.23
CA CYS A 73 13.47 -4.54 -4.36
C CYS A 73 12.96 -3.14 -4.06
N HIS A 74 13.20 -2.62 -2.85
CA HIS A 74 12.78 -1.25 -2.52
C HIS A 74 13.72 -0.19 -3.11
N ASN A 75 15.03 -0.38 -2.92
CA ASN A 75 16.02 0.62 -3.32
C ASN A 75 16.42 0.44 -4.79
N TYR A 76 16.89 1.53 -5.41
CA TYR A 76 17.43 1.50 -6.77
C TYR A 76 18.75 0.74 -6.89
N THR A 77 19.40 0.47 -5.74
CA THR A 77 20.64 -0.32 -5.64
C THR A 77 20.45 -1.48 -4.68
N ILE A 78 21.25 -2.53 -4.83
CA ILE A 78 21.22 -3.72 -3.99
C ILE A 78 22.03 -3.61 -2.70
N ASP A 79 22.72 -2.51 -2.49
CA ASP A 79 23.80 -2.30 -1.50
C ASP A 79 23.36 -2.55 -0.04
N SER A 80 22.11 -2.22 0.30
CA SER A 80 21.61 -2.30 1.68
C SER A 80 20.87 -3.61 1.99
N THR A 81 20.53 -4.38 0.96
CA THR A 81 19.69 -5.58 1.09
C THR A 81 20.33 -6.83 0.48
N SER A 82 21.61 -6.75 0.13
CA SER A 82 22.37 -7.91 -0.36
C SER A 82 23.85 -7.80 0.03
N ASP A 83 24.61 -8.84 -0.26
CA ASP A 83 26.07 -8.88 -0.16
C ASP A 83 26.78 -8.23 -1.36
N GLY A 84 26.01 -7.75 -2.35
CA GLY A 84 26.48 -7.06 -3.55
C GLY A 84 26.36 -5.54 -3.48
N LYS A 85 26.80 -4.88 -4.55
CA LYS A 85 26.67 -3.42 -4.74
C LYS A 85 26.32 -3.11 -6.19
N GLY A 86 25.55 -2.05 -6.38
CA GLY A 86 25.25 -1.51 -7.71
C GLY A 86 23.77 -1.32 -7.98
N SER A 87 23.49 -0.68 -9.12
CA SER A 87 22.14 -0.33 -9.55
C SER A 87 21.46 -1.50 -10.25
N ILE A 88 20.21 -1.79 -9.86
CA ILE A 88 19.37 -2.84 -10.47
C ILE A 88 19.23 -2.62 -11.98
N SER A 89 19.00 -1.40 -12.42
CA SER A 89 18.84 -1.06 -13.85
C SER A 89 20.13 -1.22 -14.70
N GLN A 90 21.26 -1.50 -14.08
CA GLN A 90 22.54 -1.74 -14.75
C GLN A 90 22.96 -3.22 -14.76
N MET A 91 22.19 -4.08 -14.10
CA MET A 91 22.44 -5.51 -13.94
C MET A 91 21.37 -6.33 -14.66
N THR A 92 21.78 -7.45 -15.26
CA THR A 92 20.86 -8.46 -15.76
C THR A 92 20.29 -9.27 -14.60
N LEU A 93 19.17 -9.97 -14.83
CA LEU A 93 18.59 -10.88 -13.85
C LEU A 93 19.61 -11.92 -13.37
N ASP A 94 20.35 -12.53 -14.30
CA ASP A 94 21.36 -13.54 -13.97
C ASP A 94 22.46 -12.98 -13.04
N GLN A 95 22.88 -11.74 -13.28
CA GLN A 95 23.84 -11.07 -12.38
C GLN A 95 23.24 -10.85 -10.99
N LEU A 96 21.99 -10.38 -10.89
CA LEU A 96 21.30 -10.13 -9.64
C LEU A 96 21.08 -11.43 -8.84
N LYS A 97 20.75 -12.53 -9.53
CA LYS A 97 20.55 -13.85 -8.90
C LYS A 97 21.82 -14.45 -8.28
N ASN A 98 23.01 -13.91 -8.52
CA ASN A 98 24.25 -14.37 -7.88
C ASN A 98 24.44 -13.81 -6.46
N TYR A 99 23.73 -12.73 -6.08
CA TYR A 99 23.86 -12.10 -4.77
C TYR A 99 22.92 -12.71 -3.72
N ASP A 100 23.36 -12.63 -2.46
CA ASP A 100 22.58 -13.07 -1.30
C ASP A 100 21.77 -11.89 -0.72
N PHE A 101 20.45 -12.01 -0.81
CA PHE A 101 19.49 -11.03 -0.29
C PHE A 101 18.91 -11.43 1.08
N GLY A 102 19.52 -12.36 1.78
CA GLY A 102 19.03 -12.86 3.06
C GLY A 102 19.96 -12.65 4.23
N SER A 103 21.28 -12.86 4.03
CA SER A 103 22.27 -12.84 5.11
C SER A 103 22.38 -11.48 5.83
N TYR A 104 22.07 -10.36 5.17
CA TYR A 104 22.05 -9.03 5.80
C TYR A 104 21.02 -8.96 6.94
N PHE A 105 19.94 -9.71 6.83
CA PHE A 105 18.87 -9.78 7.83
C PHE A 105 19.19 -10.77 8.95
N SER A 106 19.55 -12.00 8.58
CA SER A 106 19.97 -13.04 9.53
C SER A 106 20.65 -14.20 8.78
N PRO A 107 21.66 -14.87 9.39
CA PRO A 107 22.31 -16.04 8.80
C PRO A 107 21.38 -17.18 8.40
N LYS A 108 20.20 -17.32 9.05
CA LYS A 108 19.21 -18.33 8.71
C LYS A 108 18.60 -18.16 7.32
N PHE A 109 18.72 -16.95 6.74
CA PHE A 109 18.25 -16.63 5.39
C PHE A 109 19.35 -16.59 4.36
N ALA A 110 20.56 -17.05 4.72
CA ALA A 110 21.69 -17.12 3.78
C ALA A 110 21.29 -17.87 2.51
N GLY A 111 21.71 -17.34 1.36
CA GLY A 111 21.38 -17.90 0.04
C GLY A 111 20.01 -17.49 -0.52
N THR A 112 19.24 -16.63 0.18
CA THR A 112 18.02 -16.06 -0.38
C THR A 112 18.37 -15.20 -1.60
N ARG A 113 17.65 -15.42 -2.71
CA ARG A 113 17.85 -14.68 -3.95
C ARG A 113 16.80 -13.58 -4.11
N ILE A 114 17.13 -12.53 -4.87
CA ILE A 114 16.15 -11.53 -5.28
C ILE A 114 15.02 -12.23 -6.06
N PRO A 115 13.74 -12.05 -5.69
CA PRO A 115 12.66 -12.65 -6.46
C PRO A 115 12.41 -11.88 -7.76
N THR A 116 12.00 -12.61 -8.80
CA THR A 116 11.30 -11.99 -9.92
C THR A 116 9.85 -11.75 -9.57
N MET A 117 9.18 -10.92 -10.35
CA MET A 117 7.74 -10.71 -10.19
C MET A 117 6.96 -11.99 -10.43
N GLU A 118 7.35 -12.80 -11.42
CA GLU A 118 6.72 -14.09 -11.71
C GLU A 118 6.82 -15.07 -10.53
N GLU A 119 8.00 -15.16 -9.90
CA GLU A 119 8.19 -16.01 -8.70
C GLU A 119 7.30 -15.56 -7.53
N PHE A 120 7.12 -14.25 -7.37
CA PHE A 120 6.22 -13.70 -6.35
C PHE A 120 4.75 -13.97 -6.70
N LEU A 121 4.33 -13.71 -7.93
CA LEU A 121 2.93 -13.94 -8.36
C LEU A 121 2.57 -15.42 -8.25
N ALA A 122 3.44 -16.34 -8.67
CA ALA A 122 3.23 -17.77 -8.51
C ALA A 122 3.08 -18.21 -7.04
N LEU A 123 3.74 -17.50 -6.10
CA LEU A 123 3.56 -17.76 -4.67
C LEU A 123 2.20 -17.31 -4.16
N VAL A 124 1.65 -16.20 -4.68
CA VAL A 124 0.45 -15.55 -4.11
C VAL A 124 -0.82 -15.78 -4.94
N GLU A 125 -0.74 -16.37 -6.14
CA GLU A 125 -1.89 -16.56 -7.05
C GLU A 125 -3.02 -17.38 -6.44
N THR A 126 -2.69 -18.35 -5.56
CA THR A 126 -3.68 -19.20 -4.86
C THR A 126 -4.06 -18.67 -3.48
N ALA A 127 -3.50 -17.52 -3.07
CA ALA A 127 -3.75 -16.95 -1.75
C ALA A 127 -5.13 -16.28 -1.68
N ASP A 128 -5.79 -16.45 -0.55
CA ASP A 128 -7.03 -15.73 -0.25
C ASP A 128 -6.69 -14.30 0.24
N ILE A 129 -6.43 -13.41 -0.71
CA ILE A 129 -6.12 -12.00 -0.49
C ILE A 129 -7.12 -11.10 -1.20
N SER A 130 -7.32 -9.91 -0.67
CA SER A 130 -8.18 -8.87 -1.25
C SER A 130 -7.39 -7.80 -2.01
N VAL A 131 -6.10 -7.59 -1.64
CA VAL A 131 -5.27 -6.51 -2.16
C VAL A 131 -3.88 -7.01 -2.56
N LEU A 132 -3.49 -6.69 -3.78
CA LEU A 132 -2.13 -6.83 -4.29
C LEU A 132 -1.63 -5.44 -4.68
N ASN A 133 -0.95 -4.76 -3.76
CA ASN A 133 -0.38 -3.43 -4.02
C ASN A 133 1.05 -3.54 -4.54
N ILE A 134 1.27 -3.12 -5.78
CA ILE A 134 2.58 -3.14 -6.44
C ILE A 134 3.05 -1.71 -6.64
N GLU A 135 4.08 -1.30 -5.88
CA GLU A 135 4.74 -0.01 -6.10
C GLU A 135 5.72 -0.11 -7.27
N LEU A 136 5.46 0.65 -8.31
CA LEU A 136 6.41 0.79 -9.42
C LEU A 136 7.43 1.87 -9.09
N LYS A 137 8.70 1.47 -9.02
CA LYS A 137 9.81 2.41 -8.90
C LYS A 137 10.10 3.03 -10.25
N SER A 138 10.08 4.37 -10.32
CA SER A 138 10.26 5.10 -11.57
C SER A 138 11.61 4.75 -12.22
N PRO A 139 11.63 4.07 -13.37
CA PRO A 139 12.87 3.76 -14.06
C PRO A 139 13.43 5.01 -14.71
N LYS A 140 14.75 5.08 -14.86
CA LYS A 140 15.39 6.19 -15.59
C LYS A 140 15.19 6.09 -17.10
N LYS A 141 14.81 4.90 -17.60
CA LYS A 141 14.55 4.58 -19.01
C LYS A 141 13.46 3.50 -19.08
N ASN A 142 12.72 3.43 -20.18
CA ASN A 142 11.68 2.42 -20.44
C ASN A 142 10.52 2.43 -19.42
N GLU A 143 9.97 3.61 -19.12
CA GLU A 143 8.83 3.78 -18.19
C GLU A 143 7.64 2.92 -18.60
N THR A 144 7.31 2.88 -19.90
CA THR A 144 6.19 2.07 -20.43
C THR A 144 6.39 0.57 -20.22
N ALA A 145 7.61 0.07 -20.33
CA ALA A 145 7.88 -1.37 -20.20
C ALA A 145 7.55 -1.90 -18.78
N ILE A 146 7.90 -1.15 -17.72
CA ILE A 146 7.62 -1.60 -16.34
C ILE A 146 6.11 -1.67 -16.07
N VAL A 147 5.32 -0.72 -16.60
CA VAL A 147 3.86 -0.68 -16.41
C VAL A 147 3.18 -1.81 -17.20
N SER A 148 3.47 -1.89 -18.50
CA SER A 148 2.84 -2.88 -19.39
C SER A 148 3.15 -4.31 -18.98
N GLU A 149 4.41 -4.59 -18.61
CA GLU A 149 4.83 -5.91 -18.17
C GLU A 149 4.21 -6.29 -16.82
N THR A 150 4.11 -5.35 -15.88
CA THR A 150 3.41 -5.56 -14.60
C THR A 150 1.96 -5.96 -14.83
N ILE A 151 1.22 -5.20 -15.67
CA ILE A 151 -0.19 -5.49 -15.97
C ILE A 151 -0.33 -6.86 -16.66
N ARG A 152 0.55 -7.16 -17.62
CA ARG A 152 0.54 -8.44 -18.37
C ARG A 152 0.70 -9.62 -17.41
N LEU A 153 1.75 -9.62 -16.59
CA LEU A 153 2.05 -10.71 -15.66
C LEU A 153 0.92 -10.91 -14.63
N VAL A 154 0.41 -9.83 -14.05
CA VAL A 154 -0.69 -9.93 -13.06
C VAL A 154 -1.97 -10.51 -13.69
N LYS A 155 -2.26 -10.18 -14.96
CA LYS A 155 -3.39 -10.76 -15.70
C LYS A 155 -3.18 -12.26 -15.96
N GLU A 156 -1.98 -12.67 -16.33
CA GLU A 156 -1.64 -14.07 -16.59
C GLU A 156 -1.80 -14.95 -15.35
N HIS A 157 -1.52 -14.40 -14.17
CA HIS A 157 -1.72 -15.09 -12.88
C HIS A 157 -3.15 -14.93 -12.30
N GLY A 158 -4.09 -14.30 -13.03
CA GLY A 158 -5.48 -14.15 -12.59
C GLY A 158 -5.69 -13.21 -11.39
N LEU A 159 -4.74 -12.30 -11.11
CA LEU A 159 -4.75 -11.42 -9.94
C LEU A 159 -5.15 -9.97 -10.25
N PHE A 160 -5.59 -9.68 -11.48
CA PHE A 160 -5.82 -8.31 -11.94
C PHE A 160 -6.89 -7.55 -11.13
N GLU A 161 -7.95 -8.22 -10.70
CA GLU A 161 -9.02 -7.60 -9.91
C GLU A 161 -8.56 -7.19 -8.49
N LYS A 162 -7.47 -7.80 -7.99
CA LYS A 162 -6.86 -7.51 -6.70
C LYS A 162 -5.75 -6.45 -6.80
N LEU A 163 -5.29 -6.15 -8.02
CA LEU A 163 -4.15 -5.26 -8.27
C LEU A 163 -4.48 -3.82 -7.96
N ILE A 164 -3.56 -3.16 -7.24
CA ILE A 164 -3.42 -1.70 -7.18
C ILE A 164 -1.99 -1.38 -7.59
N ILE A 165 -1.80 -0.72 -8.72
CA ILE A 165 -0.50 -0.15 -9.08
C ILE A 165 -0.33 1.15 -8.31
N SER A 166 0.71 1.24 -7.48
CA SER A 166 1.04 2.47 -6.78
C SER A 166 2.39 3.05 -7.21
N SER A 167 2.54 4.36 -7.13
CA SER A 167 3.80 5.04 -7.41
C SER A 167 3.83 6.45 -6.85
N PHE A 168 5.04 6.94 -6.55
CA PHE A 168 5.32 8.35 -6.33
C PHE A 168 5.41 9.16 -7.65
N ASP A 169 5.58 8.48 -8.78
CA ASP A 169 5.60 9.10 -10.09
C ASP A 169 4.21 9.03 -10.73
N PRO A 170 3.51 10.19 -10.85
CA PRO A 170 2.16 10.19 -11.41
C PRO A 170 2.12 9.77 -12.88
N LYS A 171 3.23 9.83 -13.61
CA LYS A 171 3.27 9.39 -15.02
C LYS A 171 3.00 7.90 -15.15
N LEU A 172 3.56 7.08 -14.25
CA LEU A 172 3.34 5.62 -14.26
C LEU A 172 1.87 5.27 -13.99
N LEU A 173 1.18 6.06 -13.15
CA LEU A 173 -0.24 5.87 -12.85
C LEU A 173 -1.12 6.24 -14.06
N VAL A 174 -0.80 7.35 -14.73
CA VAL A 174 -1.47 7.75 -15.97
C VAL A 174 -1.25 6.71 -17.07
N GLU A 175 -0.02 6.22 -17.21
CA GLU A 175 0.33 5.14 -18.16
C GLU A 175 -0.48 3.87 -17.90
N ALA A 176 -0.61 3.46 -16.63
CA ALA A 176 -1.40 2.29 -16.26
C ALA A 176 -2.87 2.43 -16.70
N LYS A 177 -3.47 3.61 -16.51
CA LYS A 177 -4.84 3.91 -16.97
C LYS A 177 -4.96 3.97 -18.48
N GLN A 178 -3.91 4.39 -19.20
CA GLN A 178 -3.89 4.39 -20.67
C GLN A 178 -3.81 2.98 -21.24
N ILE A 179 -3.06 2.08 -20.59
CA ILE A 179 -2.96 0.67 -21.00
C ILE A 179 -4.26 -0.08 -20.70
N ASP A 180 -4.82 0.12 -19.50
CA ASP A 180 -6.11 -0.47 -19.12
C ASP A 180 -6.83 0.44 -18.11
N GLN A 181 -7.98 1.00 -18.50
CA GLN A 181 -8.77 1.88 -17.66
C GLN A 181 -9.31 1.20 -16.38
N ASN A 182 -9.42 -0.13 -16.38
CA ASN A 182 -9.85 -0.91 -15.23
C ASN A 182 -8.69 -1.18 -14.24
N CYS A 183 -7.43 -0.90 -14.62
CA CYS A 183 -6.30 -1.02 -13.72
C CYS A 183 -6.46 -0.04 -12.56
N LYS A 184 -6.62 -0.55 -11.34
CA LYS A 184 -6.69 0.30 -10.14
C LYS A 184 -5.32 0.91 -9.85
N THR A 185 -5.32 2.20 -9.53
CA THR A 185 -4.08 2.95 -9.26
C THR A 185 -4.14 3.69 -7.93
N GLY A 186 -3.01 3.76 -7.23
CA GLY A 186 -2.85 4.43 -5.94
C GLY A 186 -1.73 5.46 -5.96
N PHE A 187 -2.01 6.70 -5.60
CA PHE A 187 -0.98 7.74 -5.59
C PHE A 187 -0.26 7.83 -4.26
N LEU A 188 1.05 7.56 -4.27
CA LEU A 188 1.95 7.64 -3.11
C LEU A 188 2.48 9.05 -2.91
N TYR A 189 2.47 9.53 -1.65
CA TYR A 189 3.11 10.78 -1.28
C TYR A 189 3.55 10.81 0.19
N SER A 190 4.60 11.60 0.46
CA SER A 190 5.21 11.74 1.78
C SER A 190 5.75 13.15 1.98
N LEU A 191 6.05 13.55 3.22
CA LEU A 191 6.62 14.86 3.57
C LEU A 191 7.93 15.17 2.83
N ASN A 192 8.72 14.15 2.56
CA ASN A 192 10.06 14.31 1.99
C ASN A 192 10.08 14.56 0.47
N ARG A 193 8.91 14.68 -0.17
CA ARG A 193 8.79 14.93 -1.60
C ARG A 193 8.29 16.35 -1.89
N LYS A 194 8.81 16.98 -2.95
CA LYS A 194 8.44 18.35 -3.36
C LYS A 194 6.94 18.53 -3.63
N THR A 195 6.23 17.45 -3.93
CA THR A 195 4.79 17.41 -4.17
C THR A 195 3.93 17.41 -2.90
N ALA A 196 4.54 17.22 -1.72
CA ALA A 196 3.80 17.06 -0.46
C ALA A 196 2.88 18.23 -0.14
N TRP A 197 3.34 19.48 -0.31
CA TRP A 197 2.55 20.68 0.00
C TRP A 197 1.31 20.83 -0.88
N SER A 198 1.41 20.51 -2.16
CA SER A 198 0.25 20.50 -3.07
C SER A 198 -0.73 19.40 -2.67
N MET A 199 -0.22 18.21 -2.32
CA MET A 199 -1.06 17.08 -1.92
C MET A 199 -1.77 17.30 -0.59
N ILE A 200 -1.12 17.94 0.40
CA ILE A 200 -1.73 18.21 1.70
C ILE A 200 -2.99 19.09 1.57
N ARG A 201 -3.02 20.01 0.62
CA ARG A 201 -4.11 20.98 0.43
C ARG A 201 -5.14 20.55 -0.61
N HIS A 202 -4.74 19.79 -1.62
CA HIS A 202 -5.52 19.55 -2.84
C HIS A 202 -5.51 18.07 -3.26
N TYR A 203 -5.39 17.14 -2.29
CA TYR A 203 -5.24 15.70 -2.57
C TYR A 203 -6.38 15.12 -3.41
N VAL A 204 -7.63 15.53 -3.15
CA VAL A 204 -8.79 15.08 -3.91
C VAL A 204 -8.76 15.59 -5.35
N GLU A 205 -8.43 16.89 -5.56
CA GLU A 205 -8.35 17.48 -6.90
C GLU A 205 -7.20 16.86 -7.71
N VAL A 206 -6.06 16.60 -7.06
CA VAL A 206 -4.92 15.93 -7.70
C VAL A 206 -5.28 14.50 -8.07
N ALA A 207 -5.92 13.74 -7.17
CA ALA A 207 -6.38 12.39 -7.43
C ALA A 207 -7.36 12.33 -8.60
N LYS A 208 -8.35 13.22 -8.64
CA LYS A 208 -9.31 13.33 -9.75
C LYS A 208 -8.62 13.65 -11.08
N ARG A 209 -7.65 14.58 -11.09
CA ARG A 209 -6.89 14.92 -12.29
C ARG A 209 -6.05 13.77 -12.79
N LEU A 210 -5.48 12.96 -11.90
CA LEU A 210 -4.69 11.77 -12.24
C LEU A 210 -5.57 10.53 -12.50
N GLN A 211 -6.88 10.61 -12.24
CA GLN A 211 -7.84 9.51 -12.35
C GLN A 211 -7.45 8.27 -11.53
N VAL A 212 -6.81 8.48 -10.36
CA VAL A 212 -6.45 7.38 -9.47
C VAL A 212 -7.65 6.91 -8.64
N ASP A 213 -7.62 5.64 -8.25
CA ASP A 213 -8.68 4.99 -7.47
C ASP A 213 -8.42 5.05 -5.97
N ALA A 214 -7.16 5.24 -5.58
CA ALA A 214 -6.74 5.26 -4.19
C ALA A 214 -5.70 6.35 -3.90
N LEU A 215 -5.74 6.83 -2.65
CA LEU A 215 -4.69 7.66 -2.07
C LEU A 215 -3.85 6.80 -1.13
N HIS A 216 -2.53 6.86 -1.29
CA HIS A 216 -1.57 6.18 -0.44
C HIS A 216 -0.73 7.19 0.35
N PRO A 217 -1.32 7.86 1.37
CA PRO A 217 -0.64 8.85 2.18
C PRO A 217 0.30 8.21 3.21
N GLN A 218 1.38 8.92 3.55
CA GLN A 218 2.07 8.67 4.81
C GLN A 218 1.11 8.94 5.97
N ASN A 219 1.10 8.08 7.01
CA ASN A 219 0.11 8.07 8.10
C ASN A 219 -0.06 9.40 8.85
N ILE A 220 0.98 10.25 8.86
CA ILE A 220 0.94 11.58 9.50
C ILE A 220 -0.08 12.54 8.88
N PHE A 221 -0.45 12.34 7.61
CA PHE A 221 -1.44 13.18 6.91
C PHE A 221 -2.89 12.74 7.18
N VAL A 222 -3.07 11.53 7.73
CA VAL A 222 -4.40 10.93 7.86
C VAL A 222 -5.08 11.36 9.15
N ASN A 223 -6.31 11.83 8.99
CA ASN A 223 -7.28 12.10 10.05
C ASN A 223 -8.70 11.81 9.54
N GLU A 224 -9.69 11.84 10.41
CA GLU A 224 -11.08 11.53 10.06
C GLU A 224 -11.63 12.40 8.90
N LYS A 225 -11.32 13.69 8.92
CA LYS A 225 -11.72 14.61 7.84
C LYS A 225 -11.11 14.20 6.50
N TYR A 226 -9.82 13.86 6.51
CA TYR A 226 -9.11 13.41 5.32
C TYR A 226 -9.76 12.19 4.68
N VAL A 227 -10.03 11.15 5.50
CA VAL A 227 -10.67 9.91 5.02
C VAL A 227 -12.09 10.19 4.52
N TYR A 228 -12.86 10.97 5.26
CA TYR A 228 -14.21 11.36 4.86
C TYR A 228 -14.23 12.05 3.48
N GLU A 229 -13.37 13.07 3.27
CA GLU A 229 -13.30 13.81 1.99
C GLU A 229 -12.81 12.91 0.83
N ALA A 230 -11.91 11.96 1.08
CA ALA A 230 -11.48 10.98 0.10
C ALA A 230 -12.62 10.04 -0.30
N HIS A 231 -13.34 9.48 0.68
CA HIS A 231 -14.49 8.60 0.44
C HIS A 231 -15.64 9.31 -0.29
N GLU A 232 -15.96 10.55 0.07
CA GLU A 232 -16.94 11.38 -0.68
C GLU A 232 -16.53 11.60 -2.15
N ALA A 233 -15.25 11.52 -2.44
CA ALA A 233 -14.72 11.61 -3.80
C ALA A 233 -14.61 10.24 -4.51
N GLY A 234 -15.01 9.15 -3.85
CA GLY A 234 -14.92 7.78 -4.37
C GLY A 234 -13.50 7.19 -4.33
N LEU A 235 -12.62 7.73 -3.48
CA LEU A 235 -11.22 7.31 -3.37
C LEU A 235 -11.01 6.42 -2.16
N LEU A 236 -10.29 5.30 -2.32
CA LEU A 236 -9.80 4.50 -1.21
C LEU A 236 -8.61 5.19 -0.52
N VAL A 237 -8.39 4.88 0.77
CA VAL A 237 -7.25 5.37 1.55
C VAL A 237 -6.47 4.19 2.12
N ASN A 238 -5.29 3.91 1.54
CA ASN A 238 -4.35 2.90 2.04
C ASN A 238 -3.11 3.60 2.61
N THR A 239 -2.99 3.65 3.91
CA THR A 239 -1.95 4.45 4.56
C THR A 239 -0.70 3.65 4.95
N TRP A 240 0.47 4.29 4.88
CA TRP A 240 1.80 3.68 5.12
C TRP A 240 2.75 4.62 5.86
N THR A 241 3.83 4.15 6.51
CA THR A 241 3.96 2.82 7.07
C THR A 241 3.51 2.89 8.53
N VAL A 242 2.47 2.17 8.88
CA VAL A 242 1.83 2.26 10.19
C VAL A 242 2.35 1.15 11.10
N ASN A 243 3.21 1.49 12.06
CA ASN A 243 3.93 0.51 12.86
C ASN A 243 3.67 0.63 14.37
N LEU A 244 3.28 1.80 14.86
CA LEU A 244 3.00 2.02 16.28
C LEU A 244 1.55 1.65 16.59
N VAL A 245 1.32 0.99 17.73
CA VAL A 245 -0.04 0.63 18.20
C VAL A 245 -0.99 1.84 18.19
N SER A 246 -0.51 2.98 18.72
CA SER A 246 -1.29 4.23 18.74
C SER A 246 -1.67 4.73 17.34
N ASP A 247 -0.78 4.53 16.35
CA ASP A 247 -1.07 4.93 14.99
C ASP A 247 -2.03 3.95 14.32
N ILE A 248 -1.89 2.64 14.58
CA ILE A 248 -2.83 1.61 14.10
C ILE A 248 -4.24 1.92 14.61
N GLU A 249 -4.40 2.15 15.94
CA GLU A 249 -5.68 2.51 16.54
C GLU A 249 -6.24 3.83 15.97
N LYS A 250 -5.38 4.81 15.71
CA LYS A 250 -5.77 6.06 15.05
C LYS A 250 -6.29 5.81 13.64
N MET A 251 -5.61 5.00 12.83
CA MET A 251 -6.06 4.68 11.45
C MET A 251 -7.39 3.93 11.45
N ILE A 252 -7.60 3.01 12.41
CA ILE A 252 -8.87 2.32 12.61
C ILE A 252 -10.00 3.33 12.88
N ARG A 253 -9.79 4.25 13.84
CA ARG A 253 -10.79 5.31 14.13
C ARG A 253 -11.06 6.24 12.96
N CYS A 254 -10.04 6.52 12.15
CA CYS A 254 -10.20 7.33 10.93
C CYS A 254 -11.00 6.60 9.84
N GLY A 255 -11.13 5.27 9.89
CA GLY A 255 -11.86 4.49 8.90
C GLY A 255 -11.13 4.35 7.56
N VAL A 256 -9.81 4.16 7.58
CA VAL A 256 -9.02 3.88 6.37
C VAL A 256 -9.41 2.54 5.75
N ASP A 257 -9.16 2.34 4.46
CA ASP A 257 -9.48 1.08 3.74
C ASP A 257 -8.37 0.05 3.86
N GLY A 258 -7.12 0.51 4.03
CA GLY A 258 -5.96 -0.36 4.19
C GLY A 258 -4.88 0.22 5.08
N ILE A 259 -4.26 -0.66 5.86
CA ILE A 259 -3.11 -0.36 6.71
C ILE A 259 -1.90 -1.12 6.19
N ILE A 260 -0.95 -0.40 5.59
CA ILE A 260 0.33 -0.95 5.13
C ILE A 260 1.32 -0.88 6.30
N THR A 261 1.77 -2.05 6.78
CA THR A 261 2.52 -2.18 8.03
C THR A 261 3.65 -3.21 7.96
N ASN A 262 4.70 -2.98 8.75
CA ASN A 262 5.76 -3.96 8.99
C ASN A 262 5.36 -5.03 10.03
N TYR A 263 4.28 -4.78 10.80
CA TYR A 263 3.79 -5.61 11.90
C TYR A 263 2.37 -6.14 11.62
N PRO A 264 2.19 -6.96 10.58
CA PRO A 264 0.85 -7.38 10.16
C PRO A 264 0.11 -8.22 11.21
N ASP A 265 0.79 -9.06 11.96
CA ASP A 265 0.25 -9.86 13.06
C ASP A 265 -0.27 -8.98 14.21
N VAL A 266 0.51 -7.95 14.62
CA VAL A 266 0.08 -6.99 15.63
C VAL A 266 -1.14 -6.22 15.17
N THR A 267 -1.14 -5.76 13.91
CA THR A 267 -2.25 -4.99 13.33
C THR A 267 -3.53 -5.83 13.28
N LYS A 268 -3.45 -7.11 12.87
CA LYS A 268 -4.60 -8.04 12.91
C LYS A 268 -5.13 -8.21 14.32
N GLY A 269 -4.27 -8.49 15.29
CA GLY A 269 -4.69 -8.67 16.68
C GLY A 269 -5.34 -7.43 17.31
N ILE A 270 -5.00 -6.21 16.83
CA ILE A 270 -5.68 -4.99 17.23
C ILE A 270 -7.06 -4.89 16.56
N LEU A 271 -7.15 -5.12 15.24
CA LEU A 271 -8.41 -5.08 14.50
C LEU A 271 -9.44 -6.06 15.06
N GLU A 272 -9.05 -7.28 15.37
CA GLU A 272 -9.92 -8.30 15.97
C GLU A 272 -10.56 -7.82 17.29
N LYS A 273 -9.83 -7.03 18.10
CA LYS A 273 -10.35 -6.46 19.35
C LYS A 273 -11.33 -5.31 19.13
N HIS A 274 -11.29 -4.65 17.98
CA HIS A 274 -12.21 -3.55 17.61
C HIS A 274 -13.48 -4.03 16.91
N THR A 275 -13.54 -5.31 16.51
CA THR A 275 -14.69 -5.88 15.79
C THR A 275 -15.76 -6.42 16.74
N TYR A 276 -15.52 -6.41 18.06
CA TYR A 276 -16.44 -6.81 19.14
C TYR A 276 -16.86 -5.54 19.94
#